data_226c5d3c9e53b664ddce3c7afe783186
#
_entry.id   226c5d3c9e53b664ddce3c7afe783186
#
_cell.length_a   1.000
_cell.length_b   1.000
_cell.length_c   1.000
_cell.angle_alpha   90.00
_cell.angle_beta   90.00
_cell.angle_gamma   90.00
#
_symmetry.space_group_name_H-M   'P 1'
#
loop_
_entity.id
_entity.type
_entity.pdbx_description
1 polymer ?
#
loop_
_entity_poly.entity_id
_entity_poly.type
_entity_poly.pdbx_seq_one_letter_code
_entity_poly.pdbx_strand_id
1 'polypeptide(L)'
;ENKEERNQFWATVGGMGLTGVVVEATLSLIPIQTSKIIVDTFKYKDLDNLMDGMIKAQEEYKYCVAWVDSLNKKNRGILYCGNHDPLENIKKTKHL
;
A
#
# COMPACT_ATOMS: atom_id res chain seq x y z
N GLU A 1 -27.85 -3.09 -9.17
CA GLU A 1 -27.55 -3.34 -7.74
C GLU A 1 -28.50 -2.52 -6.87
N ASN A 2 -29.19 -3.22 -5.96
CA ASN A 2 -30.06 -2.60 -4.98
C ASN A 2 -29.22 -1.82 -3.96
N LYS A 3 -29.71 -0.68 -3.47
CA LYS A 3 -29.03 0.17 -2.47
C LYS A 3 -28.69 -0.61 -1.19
N GLU A 4 -29.51 -1.57 -0.82
CA GLU A 4 -29.33 -2.41 0.36
C GLU A 4 -28.16 -3.40 0.18
N GLU A 5 -28.06 -4.07 -0.97
CA GLU A 5 -26.95 -4.97 -1.31
C GLU A 5 -25.60 -4.22 -1.33
N ARG A 6 -25.60 -3.01 -1.87
CA ARG A 6 -24.42 -2.14 -1.89
C ARG A 6 -23.99 -1.73 -0.47
N ASN A 7 -24.94 -1.42 0.40
CA ASN A 7 -24.62 -1.08 1.80
C ASN A 7 -24.06 -2.30 2.55
N GLN A 8 -24.63 -3.50 2.34
CA GLN A 8 -24.11 -4.75 2.93
C GLN A 8 -22.70 -5.07 2.43
N PHE A 9 -22.43 -4.89 1.14
CA PHE A 9 -21.10 -5.07 0.56
C PHE A 9 -20.07 -4.17 1.27
N TRP A 10 -20.33 -2.86 1.35
CA TRP A 10 -19.41 -1.93 1.98
C TRP A 10 -19.29 -2.09 3.48
N ALA A 11 -20.33 -2.57 4.17
CA ALA A 11 -20.25 -2.94 5.58
C ALA A 11 -19.37 -4.17 5.81
N THR A 12 -19.27 -5.06 4.81
CA THR A 12 -18.44 -6.28 4.86
C THR A 12 -16.98 -5.96 4.55
N VAL A 13 -16.72 -5.05 3.59
CA VAL A 13 -15.36 -4.61 3.26
C VAL A 13 -14.75 -3.84 4.42
N GLY A 14 -13.73 -4.42 5.06
CA GLY A 14 -13.14 -3.86 6.27
C GLY A 14 -14.00 -3.99 7.55
N GLY A 15 -15.08 -4.77 7.51
CA GLY A 15 -16.03 -4.95 8.60
C GLY A 15 -15.60 -5.90 9.71
N MET A 16 -14.32 -6.34 9.71
CA MET A 16 -13.71 -7.22 10.74
C MET A 16 -14.46 -8.53 10.99
N GLY A 17 -15.18 -9.04 9.98
CA GLY A 17 -15.94 -10.28 10.09
C GLY A 17 -17.29 -10.15 10.86
N LEU A 18 -17.69 -8.95 11.23
CA LEU A 18 -18.94 -8.74 12.01
C LEU A 18 -20.22 -8.97 11.20
N THR A 19 -20.15 -8.90 9.87
CA THR A 19 -21.29 -9.13 8.97
C THR A 19 -21.45 -10.61 8.57
N GLY A 20 -20.47 -11.45 8.85
CA GLY A 20 -20.49 -12.87 8.51
C GLY A 20 -19.15 -13.37 7.93
N VAL A 21 -19.19 -14.54 7.34
CA VAL A 21 -18.04 -15.19 6.71
C VAL A 21 -18.13 -15.04 5.19
N VAL A 22 -17.10 -14.48 4.57
CA VAL A 22 -17.01 -14.40 3.11
C VAL A 22 -16.55 -15.76 2.58
N VAL A 23 -17.40 -16.42 1.79
CA VAL A 23 -17.10 -17.74 1.19
C VAL A 23 -16.57 -17.64 -0.24
N GLU A 24 -16.90 -16.55 -0.92
CA GLU A 24 -16.46 -16.29 -2.29
C GLU A 24 -16.36 -14.79 -2.55
N ALA A 25 -15.37 -14.35 -3.31
CA ALA A 25 -15.20 -12.96 -3.72
C ALA A 25 -14.67 -12.88 -5.15
N THR A 26 -15.22 -11.97 -5.96
CA THR A 26 -14.70 -11.61 -7.27
C THR A 26 -13.86 -10.34 -7.14
N LEU A 27 -12.58 -10.42 -7.54
CA LEU A 27 -11.63 -9.31 -7.44
C LEU A 27 -11.23 -8.79 -8.82
N SER A 28 -11.26 -7.48 -8.98
CA SER A 28 -10.67 -6.81 -10.13
C SER A 28 -9.20 -6.58 -9.88
N LEU A 29 -8.34 -7.20 -10.70
CA LEU A 29 -6.89 -7.12 -10.55
C LEU A 29 -6.31 -5.97 -11.37
N ILE A 30 -5.21 -5.40 -10.87
CA ILE A 30 -4.47 -4.37 -11.58
C ILE A 30 -3.50 -5.06 -12.56
N PRO A 31 -3.44 -4.64 -13.84
CA PRO A 31 -2.44 -5.15 -14.76
C PRO A 31 -1.04 -4.71 -14.34
N ILE A 32 -0.12 -5.65 -14.25
CA ILE A 32 1.28 -5.41 -13.92
C ILE A 32 2.19 -5.97 -15.02
N GLN A 33 3.29 -5.31 -15.31
CA GLN A 33 4.29 -5.79 -16.27
C GLN A 33 5.26 -6.76 -15.60
N THR A 34 5.56 -6.56 -14.34
CA THR A 34 6.47 -7.39 -13.55
C THR A 34 5.98 -7.53 -12.11
N SER A 35 6.37 -8.61 -11.45
CA SER A 35 6.15 -8.82 -10.02
C SER A 35 7.23 -8.15 -9.14
N LYS A 36 8.25 -7.53 -9.73
CA LYS A 36 9.30 -6.82 -9.01
C LYS A 36 8.85 -5.39 -8.71
N ILE A 37 9.21 -4.89 -7.54
CA ILE A 37 8.94 -3.53 -7.09
C ILE A 37 10.27 -2.85 -6.79
N ILE A 38 10.46 -1.66 -7.34
CA ILE A 38 11.54 -0.76 -6.93
C ILE A 38 11.04 -0.03 -5.70
N VAL A 39 11.84 -0.03 -4.62
CA VAL A 39 11.47 0.55 -3.34
C VAL A 39 12.44 1.64 -2.95
N ASP A 40 11.91 2.84 -2.70
CA ASP A 40 12.62 3.95 -2.07
C ASP A 40 12.32 3.98 -0.57
N THR A 41 13.33 4.30 0.23
CA THR A 41 13.24 4.30 1.69
C THR A 41 13.55 5.67 2.26
N PHE A 42 12.60 6.25 2.98
CA PHE A 42 12.73 7.56 3.62
C PHE A 42 12.68 7.43 5.13
N LYS A 43 13.54 8.19 5.83
CA LYS A 43 13.59 8.23 7.30
C LYS A 43 13.08 9.56 7.80
N TYR A 44 12.18 9.52 8.78
CA TYR A 44 11.60 10.71 9.42
C TYR A 44 11.87 10.71 10.91
N LYS A 45 12.14 11.91 11.46
CA LYS A 45 12.54 12.11 12.86
C LYS A 45 11.36 12.10 13.83
N ASP A 46 10.16 12.38 13.32
CA ASP A 46 8.92 12.50 14.08
C ASP A 46 7.71 12.09 13.23
N LEU A 47 6.55 11.98 13.89
CA LEU A 47 5.31 11.52 13.26
C LEU A 47 4.77 12.54 12.25
N ASP A 48 4.83 13.83 12.54
CA ASP A 48 4.26 14.87 11.67
C ASP A 48 4.96 14.87 10.31
N ASN A 49 6.31 14.87 10.32
CA ASN A 49 7.09 14.77 9.09
C ASN A 49 6.85 13.46 8.34
N LEU A 50 6.64 12.33 9.05
CA LEU A 50 6.30 11.06 8.42
C LEU A 50 4.95 11.12 7.72
N MET A 51 3.92 11.70 8.36
CA MET A 51 2.59 11.85 7.78
C MET A 51 2.60 12.77 6.55
N ASP A 52 3.29 13.89 6.61
CA ASP A 52 3.49 14.79 5.47
C ASP A 52 4.20 14.08 4.30
N GLY A 53 5.21 13.27 4.63
CA GLY A 53 5.91 12.44 3.64
C GLY A 53 5.01 11.41 2.99
N MET A 54 4.14 10.75 3.76
CA MET A 54 3.17 9.78 3.24
C MET A 54 2.16 10.43 2.29
N ILE A 55 1.63 11.60 2.65
CA ILE A 55 0.67 12.33 1.81
C ILE A 55 1.29 12.68 0.46
N LYS A 56 2.51 13.19 0.45
CA LYS A 56 3.24 13.52 -0.78
C LYS A 56 3.56 12.27 -1.61
N ALA A 57 4.00 11.21 -0.95
CA ALA A 57 4.39 9.97 -1.62
C ALA A 57 3.21 9.27 -2.33
N GLN A 58 1.98 9.41 -1.84
CA GLN A 58 0.79 8.84 -2.47
C GLN A 58 0.49 9.40 -3.87
N GLU A 59 1.02 10.58 -4.21
CA GLU A 59 0.87 11.15 -5.55
C GLU A 59 1.84 10.52 -6.57
N GLU A 60 2.98 10.01 -6.11
CA GLU A 60 4.07 9.52 -6.97
C GLU A 60 4.20 8.00 -6.96
N TYR A 61 3.86 7.36 -5.82
CA TYR A 61 4.05 5.93 -5.61
C TYR A 61 2.73 5.18 -5.50
N LYS A 62 2.70 4.01 -6.13
CA LYS A 62 1.53 3.12 -6.10
C LYS A 62 1.35 2.43 -4.75
N TYR A 63 2.45 2.17 -4.06
CA TYR A 63 2.48 1.48 -2.77
C TYR A 63 3.31 2.27 -1.76
N CYS A 64 2.73 2.53 -0.60
CA CYS A 64 3.42 3.19 0.51
C CYS A 64 3.13 2.43 1.80
N VAL A 65 4.17 2.15 2.58
CA VAL A 65 4.08 1.51 3.90
C VAL A 65 4.96 2.25 4.88
N ALA A 66 4.39 2.64 6.02
CA ALA A 66 5.12 3.29 7.09
C ALA A 66 5.27 2.39 8.31
N TRP A 67 6.46 2.40 8.90
CA TRP A 67 6.76 1.84 10.21
C TRP A 67 7.03 2.95 11.19
N VAL A 68 6.34 2.94 12.32
CA VAL A 68 6.47 3.95 13.38
C VAL A 68 7.10 3.31 14.61
N ASP A 69 8.19 3.90 15.10
CA ASP A 69 8.78 3.56 16.39
C ASP A 69 7.99 4.24 17.51
N SER A 70 6.95 3.56 17.99
CA SER A 70 6.06 4.06 19.05
C SER A 70 6.72 4.10 20.44
N LEU A 71 7.87 3.48 20.64
CA LEU A 71 8.64 3.54 21.88
C LEU A 71 9.49 4.79 21.97
N ASN A 72 9.79 5.43 20.85
CA ASN A 72 10.50 6.68 20.79
C ASN A 72 9.55 7.86 21.09
N LYS A 73 9.96 8.78 21.97
CA LYS A 73 9.14 9.95 22.37
C LYS A 73 8.69 10.84 21.20
N LYS A 74 9.42 10.84 20.09
CA LYS A 74 9.10 11.62 18.88
C LYS A 74 8.37 10.79 17.81
N ASN A 75 8.12 9.50 18.04
CA ASN A 75 7.50 8.61 17.08
C ASN A 75 8.16 8.67 15.69
N ARG A 76 9.50 8.56 15.67
CA ARG A 76 10.26 8.50 14.42
C ARG A 76 9.78 7.33 13.55
N GLY A 77 9.92 7.45 12.23
CA GLY A 77 9.46 6.40 11.34
C GLY A 77 10.29 6.24 10.08
N ILE A 78 9.99 5.16 9.39
CA ILE A 78 10.53 4.82 8.07
C ILE A 78 9.35 4.63 7.12
N LEU A 79 9.42 5.29 5.97
CA LEU A 79 8.45 5.15 4.89
C LEU A 79 9.12 4.41 3.73
N TYR A 80 8.50 3.31 3.32
CA TYR A 80 8.83 2.57 2.11
C TYR A 80 7.81 2.92 1.03
N CYS A 81 8.29 3.38 -0.11
CA CYS A 81 7.46 3.72 -1.26
C CYS A 81 7.90 2.89 -2.46
N GLY A 82 6.97 2.35 -3.21
CA GLY A 82 7.32 1.47 -4.32
C GLY A 82 6.40 1.55 -5.52
N ASN A 83 7.02 1.33 -6.68
CA ASN A 83 6.36 1.16 -7.96
C ASN A 83 6.83 -0.14 -8.62
N HIS A 84 5.99 -0.73 -9.48
CA HIS A 84 6.43 -1.88 -10.28
C HIS A 84 7.61 -1.50 -11.16
N ASP A 85 8.64 -2.36 -11.17
CA ASP A 85 9.82 -2.18 -12.00
C ASP A 85 9.47 -2.28 -13.49
N PRO A 86 9.84 -1.32 -14.35
CA PRO A 86 9.67 -1.45 -15.79
C PRO A 86 10.44 -2.65 -16.34
N LEU A 87 9.84 -3.35 -17.32
CA LEU A 87 10.46 -4.53 -17.97
C LEU A 87 11.87 -4.27 -18.52
N GLU A 88 12.18 -3.03 -18.86
CA GLU A 88 13.49 -2.63 -19.39
C GLU A 88 14.63 -2.84 -18.39
N ASN A 89 14.40 -2.65 -17.11
CA ASN A 89 15.40 -2.83 -16.06
C ASN A 89 15.72 -4.32 -15.84
N ILE A 90 14.73 -5.21 -16.02
CA ILE A 90 14.91 -6.65 -15.83
C ILE A 90 15.77 -7.26 -16.92
N LYS A 91 15.70 -6.75 -18.16
CA LYS A 91 16.56 -7.19 -19.27
C LYS A 91 18.03 -6.87 -19.04
N LYS A 92 18.33 -5.77 -18.33
CA LYS A 92 19.71 -5.38 -17.98
C LYS A 92 20.33 -6.27 -16.88
N THR A 93 19.53 -6.85 -15.99
CA THR A 93 20.00 -7.66 -14.86
C THR A 93 20.29 -9.13 -15.24
N LYS A 94 19.82 -9.60 -16.40
CA LYS A 94 20.06 -10.98 -16.87
C LYS A 94 21.41 -11.21 -17.56
N HIS A 95 22.26 -10.19 -17.63
CA HIS A 95 23.57 -10.23 -18.26
C HIS A 95 24.76 -10.03 -17.27
N LEU A 96 24.53 -10.32 -15.97
CA LEU A 96 25.60 -10.39 -14.96
C LEU A 96 25.74 -11.82 -14.46
#